data_f52af7983aad59d8910ec47daa6670cd
#
_entry.id   f52af7983aad59d8910ec47daa6670cd
#
_cell.length_a   1.000
_cell.length_b   1.000
_cell.length_c   1.000
_cell.angle_alpha   90.00
_cell.angle_beta   90.00
_cell.angle_gamma   90.00
#
_symmetry.space_group_name_H-M   'P 1'
#
loop_
_entity.id
_entity.type
_entity.pdbx_description
1 polymer ?
#
loop_
_entity_poly.entity_id
_entity_poly.type
_entity_poly.pdbx_seq_one_letter_code
_entity_poly.pdbx_strand_id
1 'polypeptide(L)'
;MIICRCYGGLGNQMFQYAAARALALRHQTNLLADSRASRTYDLHSYLIDRFGTVMSEADETNLNGTVLPPEKRSVFASSWWALRNRGRLTYFRERGLEYDPGFESLSDNTYMQGYWQSEKYFRHIAPQLRGELTRPEPVDDANRKVLNEIASEMAVSLHIRRGDYVSDPKTMKVHGTCSLEYYQEAARHIADQAQTPPTFFVFSDDP
;
A
#
# COMPACT_ATOMS: atom_id res chain seq x y z
N MET A 1 -10.79 1.07 -17.36
CA MET A 1 -10.83 0.52 -15.98
C MET A 1 -9.40 0.27 -15.52
N ILE A 2 -9.13 0.49 -14.23
CA ILE A 2 -7.84 0.15 -13.61
C ILE A 2 -8.07 -1.02 -12.65
N ILE A 3 -7.23 -2.05 -12.72
CA ILE A 3 -7.25 -3.17 -11.76
C ILE A 3 -5.95 -3.13 -10.96
N CYS A 4 -6.09 -3.11 -9.64
CA CYS A 4 -4.98 -3.12 -8.71
C CYS A 4 -4.84 -4.49 -8.06
N ARG A 5 -3.69 -5.15 -8.20
CA ARG A 5 -3.39 -6.35 -7.44
C ARG A 5 -3.04 -5.98 -6.01
N CYS A 6 -3.90 -6.40 -5.06
CA CYS A 6 -3.73 -6.14 -3.63
C CYS A 6 -3.08 -7.33 -2.93
N TYR A 7 -1.94 -7.12 -2.26
CA TYR A 7 -1.21 -8.15 -1.53
C TYR A 7 -0.26 -7.56 -0.48
N GLY A 8 0.22 -8.40 0.43
CA GLY A 8 1.06 -7.97 1.54
C GLY A 8 0.27 -7.30 2.67
N GLY A 9 0.97 -6.73 3.65
CA GLY A 9 0.36 -6.08 4.82
C GLY A 9 -0.48 -4.85 4.46
N LEU A 10 -1.27 -4.37 5.42
CA LEU A 10 -2.20 -3.24 5.24
C LEU A 10 -1.50 -1.99 4.66
N GLY A 11 -0.31 -1.62 5.16
CA GLY A 11 0.45 -0.48 4.62
C GLY A 11 0.76 -0.63 3.13
N ASN A 12 1.12 -1.84 2.67
CA ASN A 12 1.33 -2.11 1.24
C ASN A 12 0.03 -1.95 0.45
N GLN A 13 -1.09 -2.44 0.98
CA GLN A 13 -2.41 -2.29 0.34
C GLN A 13 -2.83 -0.81 0.25
N MET A 14 -2.49 0.02 1.24
CA MET A 14 -2.73 1.46 1.19
C MET A 14 -1.93 2.14 0.08
N PHE A 15 -0.65 1.81 -0.08
CA PHE A 15 0.17 2.31 -1.20
C PHE A 15 -0.35 1.86 -2.56
N GLN A 16 -0.73 0.59 -2.68
CA GLN A 16 -1.30 0.00 -3.88
C GLN A 16 -2.61 0.71 -4.27
N TYR A 17 -3.49 0.90 -3.31
CA TYR A 17 -4.71 1.67 -3.49
C TYR A 17 -4.43 3.10 -3.95
N ALA A 18 -3.54 3.81 -3.27
CA ALA A 18 -3.26 5.21 -3.54
C ALA A 18 -2.73 5.43 -4.97
N ALA A 19 -1.79 4.60 -5.43
CA ALA A 19 -1.27 4.68 -6.79
C ALA A 19 -2.35 4.34 -7.84
N ALA A 20 -3.10 3.27 -7.62
CA ALA A 20 -4.16 2.87 -8.53
C ALA A 20 -5.32 3.88 -8.57
N ARG A 21 -5.63 4.51 -7.42
CA ARG A 21 -6.63 5.58 -7.32
C ARG A 21 -6.21 6.82 -8.11
N ALA A 22 -4.93 7.20 -8.02
CA ALA A 22 -4.39 8.31 -8.80
C ALA A 22 -4.51 8.07 -10.30
N LEU A 23 -4.21 6.86 -10.74
CA LEU A 23 -4.34 6.47 -12.15
C LEU A 23 -5.82 6.44 -12.59
N ALA A 24 -6.71 5.87 -11.78
CA ALA A 24 -8.14 5.81 -12.07
C ALA A 24 -8.77 7.22 -12.17
N LEU A 25 -8.39 8.14 -11.30
CA LEU A 25 -8.81 9.54 -11.36
C LEU A 25 -8.30 10.25 -12.62
N ARG A 26 -7.04 10.05 -12.98
CA ARG A 26 -6.44 10.61 -14.21
C ARG A 26 -7.26 10.25 -15.45
N HIS A 27 -7.74 9.02 -15.52
CA HIS A 27 -8.51 8.50 -16.66
C HIS A 27 -10.02 8.54 -16.48
N GLN A 28 -10.53 9.05 -15.34
CA GLN A 28 -11.96 9.09 -15.01
C GLN A 28 -12.64 7.73 -15.20
N THR A 29 -12.01 6.67 -14.69
CA THR A 29 -12.41 5.28 -14.91
C THR A 29 -12.59 4.52 -13.61
N ASN A 30 -13.24 3.35 -13.66
CA ASN A 30 -13.47 2.50 -12.50
C ASN A 30 -12.16 1.90 -11.98
N LEU A 31 -12.06 1.79 -10.65
CA LEU A 31 -10.98 1.14 -9.93
C LEU A 31 -11.47 -0.18 -9.32
N LEU A 32 -10.78 -1.26 -9.64
CA LEU A 32 -11.07 -2.60 -9.14
C LEU A 32 -9.86 -3.19 -8.39
N ALA A 33 -10.14 -4.05 -7.40
CA ALA A 33 -9.14 -4.79 -6.66
C ALA A 33 -9.05 -6.24 -7.15
N ASP A 34 -7.85 -6.73 -7.40
CA ASP A 34 -7.58 -8.16 -7.42
C ASP A 34 -7.03 -8.60 -6.07
N SER A 35 -7.90 -9.09 -5.19
CA SER A 35 -7.56 -9.51 -3.83
C SER A 35 -7.16 -10.99 -3.71
N ARG A 36 -7.14 -11.75 -4.81
CA ARG A 36 -6.89 -13.21 -4.80
C ARG A 36 -5.57 -13.58 -4.12
N ALA A 37 -4.54 -12.76 -4.28
CA ALA A 37 -3.25 -12.99 -3.63
C ALA A 37 -3.34 -12.90 -2.09
N SER A 38 -4.15 -11.98 -1.55
CA SER A 38 -4.35 -11.82 -0.11
C SER A 38 -5.24 -12.90 0.50
N ARG A 39 -6.06 -13.58 -0.31
CA ARG A 39 -6.91 -14.69 0.15
C ARG A 39 -6.16 -16.01 0.25
N THR A 40 -5.04 -16.16 -0.48
CA THR A 40 -4.23 -17.38 -0.52
C THR A 40 -2.98 -17.29 0.34
N TYR A 41 -2.72 -16.14 0.97
CA TYR A 41 -1.52 -15.88 1.75
C TYR A 41 -1.87 -15.72 3.24
N ASP A 42 -1.50 -16.71 4.05
CA ASP A 42 -1.92 -16.82 5.45
C ASP A 42 -1.42 -15.67 6.36
N LEU A 43 -0.36 -14.96 5.97
CA LEU A 43 0.24 -13.92 6.82
C LEU A 43 -0.46 -12.55 6.74
N HIS A 44 -1.18 -12.26 5.64
CA HIS A 44 -1.78 -10.92 5.44
C HIS A 44 -3.14 -10.99 4.77
N SER A 45 -4.17 -10.66 5.52
CA SER A 45 -5.54 -10.56 5.02
C SER A 45 -5.74 -9.32 4.13
N TYR A 46 -6.77 -9.35 3.29
CA TYR A 46 -7.26 -8.17 2.59
C TYR A 46 -8.00 -7.28 3.58
N LEU A 47 -7.49 -6.08 3.84
CA LEU A 47 -7.97 -5.18 4.89
C LEU A 47 -8.27 -3.77 4.40
N ILE A 48 -7.89 -3.41 3.18
CA ILE A 48 -8.09 -2.07 2.64
C ILE A 48 -9.58 -1.72 2.45
N ASP A 49 -10.43 -2.72 2.32
CA ASP A 49 -11.89 -2.60 2.24
C ASP A 49 -12.54 -2.10 3.53
N ARG A 50 -11.81 -2.11 4.66
CA ARG A 50 -12.27 -1.57 5.95
C ARG A 50 -12.21 -0.05 6.05
N PHE A 51 -11.74 0.59 5.01
CA PHE A 51 -11.64 2.05 4.90
C PHE A 51 -12.68 2.59 3.92
N GLY A 52 -12.84 3.91 3.85
CA GLY A 52 -13.74 4.57 2.91
C GLY A 52 -13.25 4.56 1.45
N THR A 53 -12.62 3.45 1.03
CA THR A 53 -12.09 3.30 -0.32
C THR A 53 -13.19 3.09 -1.35
N VAL A 54 -12.98 3.60 -2.56
CA VAL A 54 -13.95 3.50 -3.68
C VAL A 54 -13.66 2.32 -4.62
N MET A 55 -12.78 1.42 -4.21
CA MET A 55 -12.37 0.27 -4.98
C MET A 55 -13.34 -0.90 -4.80
N SER A 56 -13.91 -1.41 -5.90
CA SER A 56 -14.72 -2.63 -5.91
C SER A 56 -13.88 -3.85 -6.22
N GLU A 57 -14.33 -5.04 -5.83
CA GLU A 57 -13.61 -6.26 -6.16
C GLU A 57 -13.78 -6.63 -7.64
N ALA A 58 -12.68 -7.03 -8.28
CA ALA A 58 -12.67 -7.52 -9.65
C ALA A 58 -13.26 -8.95 -9.70
N ASP A 59 -14.21 -9.16 -10.60
CA ASP A 59 -14.76 -10.48 -10.86
C ASP A 59 -13.91 -11.30 -11.85
N GLU A 60 -14.27 -12.57 -12.07
CA GLU A 60 -13.55 -13.43 -13.00
C GLU A 60 -13.59 -12.90 -14.44
N THR A 61 -14.64 -12.20 -14.85
CA THR A 61 -14.75 -11.66 -16.20
C THR A 61 -13.78 -10.50 -16.42
N ASN A 62 -13.58 -9.67 -15.40
CA ASN A 62 -12.58 -8.62 -15.40
C ASN A 62 -11.14 -9.19 -15.47
N LEU A 63 -10.90 -10.29 -14.78
CA LEU A 63 -9.58 -10.90 -14.63
C LEU A 63 -9.20 -11.83 -15.79
N ASN A 64 -10.15 -12.52 -16.39
CA ASN A 64 -9.93 -13.41 -17.55
C ASN A 64 -9.44 -12.66 -18.80
N GLY A 65 -9.69 -11.36 -18.89
CA GLY A 65 -9.09 -10.48 -19.90
C GLY A 65 -7.63 -10.13 -19.65
N THR A 66 -7.12 -10.41 -18.44
CA THR A 66 -5.77 -10.05 -18.02
C THR A 66 -4.78 -11.11 -18.50
N VAL A 67 -4.15 -10.87 -19.61
CA VAL A 67 -3.06 -11.73 -20.08
C VAL A 67 -1.78 -11.29 -19.37
N LEU A 68 -1.37 -12.03 -18.34
CA LEU A 68 -0.06 -11.83 -17.73
C LEU A 68 1.02 -12.04 -18.80
N PRO A 69 1.94 -11.09 -18.99
CA PRO A 69 3.06 -11.32 -19.92
C PRO A 69 3.91 -12.47 -19.37
N PRO A 70 4.43 -13.35 -20.23
CA PRO A 70 5.38 -14.36 -19.79
C PRO A 70 6.60 -13.68 -19.18
N GLU A 71 7.15 -14.24 -18.10
CA GLU A 71 8.22 -13.64 -17.27
C GLU A 71 9.52 -13.34 -18.04
N LYS A 72 9.74 -14.00 -19.19
CA LYS A 72 10.93 -13.77 -20.05
C LYS A 72 10.50 -13.49 -21.49
N ARG A 73 10.81 -12.30 -22.00
CA ARG A 73 10.51 -11.91 -23.39
C ARG A 73 11.70 -11.38 -24.13
N SER A 74 11.82 -11.79 -25.40
CA SER A 74 12.59 -11.05 -26.39
C SER A 74 11.79 -9.82 -26.87
N VAL A 75 12.48 -8.79 -27.38
CA VAL A 75 11.88 -7.54 -27.86
C VAL A 75 10.83 -7.80 -28.98
N PHE A 76 11.08 -8.78 -29.86
CA PHE A 76 10.18 -9.18 -30.93
C PHE A 76 8.88 -9.83 -30.41
N ALA A 77 8.97 -10.66 -29.38
CA ALA A 77 7.82 -11.30 -28.77
C ALA A 77 6.90 -10.29 -28.06
N SER A 78 7.45 -9.17 -27.56
CA SER A 78 6.66 -8.13 -26.90
C SER A 78 5.78 -7.34 -27.87
N SER A 79 6.28 -7.00 -29.05
CA SER A 79 5.53 -6.25 -30.06
C SER A 79 4.38 -7.07 -30.65
N TRP A 80 4.64 -8.35 -30.96
CA TRP A 80 3.60 -9.25 -31.48
C TRP A 80 2.50 -9.54 -30.46
N TRP A 81 2.89 -9.65 -29.19
CA TRP A 81 1.92 -9.82 -28.10
C TRP A 81 1.05 -8.58 -27.89
N ALA A 82 1.63 -7.38 -27.94
CA ALA A 82 0.90 -6.12 -27.82
C ALA A 82 -0.14 -5.98 -28.95
N LEU A 83 0.21 -6.38 -30.19
CA LEU A 83 -0.70 -6.35 -31.32
C LEU A 83 -1.85 -7.35 -31.15
N ARG A 84 -1.55 -8.57 -30.68
CA ARG A 84 -2.56 -9.63 -30.48
C ARG A 84 -3.52 -9.34 -29.33
N ASN A 85 -3.09 -8.53 -28.34
CA ASN A 85 -3.87 -8.18 -27.16
C ASN A 85 -4.43 -6.75 -27.20
N ARG A 86 -4.51 -6.15 -28.36
CA ARG A 86 -5.12 -4.83 -28.56
C ARG A 86 -6.55 -4.85 -28.04
N GLY A 87 -6.87 -3.95 -27.10
CA GLY A 87 -8.18 -3.89 -26.41
C GLY A 87 -8.31 -4.75 -25.16
N ARG A 88 -7.27 -5.52 -24.78
CA ARG A 88 -7.18 -6.23 -23.50
C ARG A 88 -6.47 -5.36 -22.47
N LEU A 89 -6.60 -5.73 -21.19
CA LEU A 89 -5.90 -5.06 -20.09
C LEU A 89 -4.39 -5.04 -20.32
N THR A 90 -3.80 -3.85 -20.27
CA THR A 90 -2.35 -3.68 -20.27
C THR A 90 -1.81 -4.08 -18.90
N TYR A 91 -0.93 -5.07 -18.85
CA TYR A 91 -0.26 -5.44 -17.61
C TYR A 91 0.96 -4.57 -17.38
N PHE A 92 1.01 -3.92 -16.22
CA PHE A 92 2.17 -3.16 -15.80
C PHE A 92 2.67 -3.64 -14.44
N ARG A 93 3.94 -3.99 -14.38
CA ARG A 93 4.63 -4.38 -13.14
C ARG A 93 5.68 -3.32 -12.80
N GLU A 94 5.60 -2.79 -11.59
CA GLU A 94 6.63 -1.93 -11.01
C GLU A 94 7.99 -2.62 -11.02
N ARG A 95 9.05 -1.93 -11.46
CA ARG A 95 10.36 -2.53 -11.71
C ARG A 95 11.28 -2.58 -10.49
N GLY A 96 10.90 -1.94 -9.40
CA GLY A 96 11.70 -1.87 -8.19
C GLY A 96 10.93 -1.27 -7.04
N LEU A 97 11.62 -0.80 -6.01
CA LEU A 97 11.02 -0.10 -4.87
C LEU A 97 11.05 1.44 -5.03
N GLU A 98 11.78 1.92 -6.04
CA GLU A 98 11.83 3.34 -6.37
C GLU A 98 10.68 3.73 -7.30
N TYR A 99 10.41 5.03 -7.39
CA TYR A 99 9.44 5.55 -8.34
C TYR A 99 9.74 5.11 -9.77
N ASP A 100 8.80 4.40 -10.41
CA ASP A 100 8.90 4.00 -11.80
C ASP A 100 8.23 5.05 -12.70
N PRO A 101 9.00 5.83 -13.49
CA PRO A 101 8.43 6.86 -14.36
C PRO A 101 7.54 6.30 -15.48
N GLY A 102 7.62 5.00 -15.76
CA GLY A 102 6.70 4.33 -16.68
C GLY A 102 5.22 4.45 -16.26
N PHE A 103 4.97 4.71 -14.97
CA PHE A 103 3.62 4.99 -14.45
C PHE A 103 2.94 6.16 -15.15
N GLU A 104 3.69 7.20 -15.54
CA GLU A 104 3.12 8.39 -16.19
C GLU A 104 2.54 8.09 -17.58
N SER A 105 3.04 7.06 -18.24
CA SER A 105 2.59 6.64 -19.58
C SER A 105 1.46 5.61 -19.56
N LEU A 106 1.00 5.18 -18.36
CA LEU A 106 -0.07 4.20 -18.25
C LEU A 106 -1.39 4.78 -18.75
N SER A 107 -2.04 4.01 -19.60
CA SER A 107 -3.37 4.32 -20.13
C SER A 107 -4.47 3.79 -19.22
N ASP A 108 -5.72 4.15 -19.54
CA ASP A 108 -6.87 3.39 -19.08
C ASP A 108 -6.75 1.90 -19.49
N ASN A 109 -7.49 1.05 -18.85
CA ASN A 109 -7.47 -0.39 -19.09
C ASN A 109 -6.13 -1.05 -18.70
N THR A 110 -5.63 -0.72 -17.52
CA THR A 110 -4.34 -1.22 -16.97
C THR A 110 -4.57 -2.11 -15.74
N TYR A 111 -3.86 -3.26 -15.73
CA TYR A 111 -3.68 -4.10 -14.55
C TYR A 111 -2.34 -3.79 -13.91
N MET A 112 -2.36 -3.33 -12.66
CA MET A 112 -1.20 -2.86 -11.92
C MET A 112 -0.71 -3.90 -10.92
N GLN A 113 0.58 -4.24 -10.97
CA GLN A 113 1.25 -5.09 -9.97
C GLN A 113 2.52 -4.40 -9.45
N GLY A 114 2.59 -4.16 -8.16
CA GLY A 114 3.73 -3.54 -7.48
C GLY A 114 3.37 -3.19 -6.05
N TYR A 115 4.33 -2.63 -5.31
CA TYR A 115 4.12 -2.09 -3.97
C TYR A 115 3.82 -0.60 -3.98
N TRP A 116 4.31 0.13 -4.97
CA TRP A 116 4.06 1.55 -5.22
C TRP A 116 4.44 2.45 -4.04
N GLN A 117 5.51 2.09 -3.33
CA GLN A 117 5.93 2.72 -2.07
C GLN A 117 6.64 4.06 -2.27
N SER A 118 6.09 4.91 -3.15
CA SER A 118 6.54 6.28 -3.35
C SER A 118 5.34 7.23 -3.44
N GLU A 119 5.36 8.31 -2.66
CA GLU A 119 4.32 9.34 -2.71
C GLU A 119 4.24 10.04 -4.08
N LYS A 120 5.28 9.93 -4.92
CA LYS A 120 5.31 10.52 -6.24
C LYS A 120 4.17 10.03 -7.14
N TYR A 121 3.69 8.79 -6.92
CA TYR A 121 2.56 8.23 -7.67
C TYR A 121 1.24 8.95 -7.41
N PHE A 122 1.03 9.48 -6.19
CA PHE A 122 -0.28 9.94 -5.73
C PHE A 122 -0.27 11.25 -4.92
N ARG A 123 0.86 11.95 -4.80
CA ARG A 123 0.98 13.19 -4.02
C ARG A 123 -0.09 14.23 -4.41
N HIS A 124 -0.41 14.34 -5.70
CA HIS A 124 -1.37 15.30 -6.22
C HIS A 124 -2.81 15.06 -5.76
N ILE A 125 -3.15 13.86 -5.29
CA ILE A 125 -4.46 13.50 -4.73
C ILE A 125 -4.42 13.24 -3.21
N ALA A 126 -3.35 13.66 -2.52
CA ALA A 126 -3.17 13.38 -1.09
C ALA A 126 -4.34 13.85 -0.20
N PRO A 127 -4.97 15.02 -0.41
CA PRO A 127 -6.13 15.42 0.39
C PRO A 127 -7.31 14.46 0.25
N GLN A 128 -7.59 13.98 -0.97
CA GLN A 128 -8.64 13.01 -1.23
C GLN A 128 -8.33 11.65 -0.57
N LEU A 129 -7.09 11.16 -0.68
CA LEU A 129 -6.66 9.90 -0.07
C LEU A 129 -6.78 9.94 1.45
N ARG A 130 -6.50 11.07 2.11
CA ARG A 130 -6.69 11.19 3.56
C ARG A 130 -8.14 10.97 3.97
N GLY A 131 -9.12 11.46 3.19
CA GLY A 131 -10.54 11.20 3.42
C GLY A 131 -10.91 9.74 3.18
N GLU A 132 -10.48 9.17 2.05
CA GLU A 132 -10.80 7.80 1.65
C GLU A 132 -10.11 6.74 2.54
N LEU A 133 -8.92 7.02 3.09
CA LEU A 133 -8.19 6.14 4.00
C LEU A 133 -8.52 6.38 5.48
N THR A 134 -9.51 7.19 5.76
CA THR A 134 -10.07 7.31 7.11
C THR A 134 -10.96 6.10 7.37
N ARG A 135 -10.76 5.45 8.52
CA ARG A 135 -11.62 4.33 8.91
C ARG A 135 -13.01 4.87 9.26
N PRO A 136 -14.09 4.37 8.65
CA PRO A 136 -15.43 4.73 9.06
C PRO A 136 -15.71 4.21 10.48
N GLU A 137 -16.42 5.01 11.27
CA GLU A 137 -16.91 4.64 12.61
C GLU A 137 -17.77 3.34 12.56
N PRO A 138 -17.86 2.59 13.67
CA PRO A 138 -17.52 2.97 15.03
C PRO A 138 -16.21 2.39 15.54
N VAL A 139 -15.48 3.18 16.31
CA VAL A 139 -14.37 2.74 17.13
C VAL A 139 -14.94 2.34 18.49
N ASP A 140 -14.51 1.21 19.06
CA ASP A 140 -14.89 0.82 20.41
C ASP A 140 -14.42 1.84 21.47
N ASP A 141 -14.98 1.77 22.68
CA ASP A 141 -14.72 2.78 23.71
C ASP A 141 -13.25 2.81 24.16
N ALA A 142 -12.54 1.68 24.14
CA ALA A 142 -11.14 1.61 24.49
C ALA A 142 -10.27 2.36 23.48
N ASN A 143 -10.50 2.10 22.17
CA ASN A 143 -9.81 2.80 21.11
C ASN A 143 -10.19 4.28 21.05
N ARG A 144 -11.44 4.63 21.32
CA ARG A 144 -11.90 6.03 21.40
C ARG A 144 -11.18 6.80 22.50
N LYS A 145 -10.98 6.18 23.67
CA LYS A 145 -10.22 6.79 24.75
C LYS A 145 -8.79 7.12 24.30
N VAL A 146 -8.09 6.16 23.71
CA VAL A 146 -6.72 6.37 23.21
C VAL A 146 -6.67 7.42 22.10
N LEU A 147 -7.64 7.44 21.19
CA LEU A 147 -7.72 8.47 20.15
C LEU A 147 -7.91 9.87 20.73
N ASN A 148 -8.73 10.02 21.79
CA ASN A 148 -8.91 11.30 22.47
C ASN A 148 -7.62 11.74 23.19
N GLU A 149 -6.90 10.81 23.83
CA GLU A 149 -5.60 11.09 24.42
C GLU A 149 -4.60 11.57 23.37
N ILE A 150 -4.49 10.86 22.24
CA ILE A 150 -3.63 11.25 21.11
C ILE A 150 -3.99 12.65 20.61
N ALA A 151 -5.27 12.97 20.50
CA ALA A 151 -5.73 14.27 19.98
C ALA A 151 -5.52 15.44 20.96
N SER A 152 -5.40 15.19 22.26
CA SER A 152 -5.23 16.22 23.30
C SER A 152 -3.76 16.50 23.67
N GLU A 153 -2.83 15.67 23.20
CA GLU A 153 -1.41 15.72 23.56
C GLU A 153 -0.54 16.11 22.35
N MET A 154 0.70 16.50 22.62
CA MET A 154 1.75 16.46 21.59
C MET A 154 2.14 15.01 21.36
N ALA A 155 1.35 14.30 20.58
CA ALA A 155 1.46 12.87 20.40
C ALA A 155 2.55 12.49 19.39
N VAL A 156 3.41 11.55 19.78
CA VAL A 156 4.41 10.94 18.91
C VAL A 156 4.17 9.44 18.82
N SER A 157 3.97 8.92 17.61
CA SER A 157 3.85 7.48 17.38
C SER A 157 5.24 6.84 17.34
N LEU A 158 5.45 5.78 18.12
CA LEU A 158 6.63 4.94 18.10
C LEU A 158 6.22 3.53 17.72
N HIS A 159 6.60 3.09 16.49
CA HIS A 159 6.26 1.77 15.96
C HIS A 159 7.45 0.82 16.08
N ILE A 160 7.27 -0.26 16.83
CA ILE A 160 8.29 -1.30 17.05
C ILE A 160 7.87 -2.56 16.32
N ARG A 161 8.48 -2.80 15.14
CA ARG A 161 8.24 -4.00 14.34
C ARG A 161 9.15 -5.13 14.79
N ARG A 162 8.57 -6.23 15.28
CA ARG A 162 9.30 -7.42 15.73
C ARG A 162 8.74 -8.72 15.16
N GLY A 163 7.53 -9.08 15.43
CA GLY A 163 6.77 -10.23 14.97
C GLY A 163 7.52 -11.18 14.01
N ASP A 164 7.14 -11.18 12.75
CA ASP A 164 7.76 -11.95 11.68
C ASP A 164 9.23 -11.56 11.39
N TYR A 165 9.65 -10.33 11.76
CA TYR A 165 11.04 -9.88 11.61
C TYR A 165 12.00 -10.56 12.59
N VAL A 166 11.51 -11.11 13.68
CA VAL A 166 12.28 -11.88 14.65
C VAL A 166 12.07 -13.38 14.46
N SER A 167 10.83 -13.80 14.21
CA SER A 167 10.45 -15.21 14.16
C SER A 167 10.81 -15.92 12.83
N ASP A 168 10.90 -15.18 11.70
CA ASP A 168 11.29 -15.73 10.40
C ASP A 168 12.73 -15.32 10.02
N PRO A 169 13.70 -16.27 9.97
CA PRO A 169 15.08 -15.98 9.61
C PRO A 169 15.26 -15.35 8.22
N LYS A 170 14.35 -15.62 7.27
CA LYS A 170 14.43 -15.03 5.92
C LYS A 170 14.02 -13.57 5.97
N THR A 171 12.95 -13.27 6.66
CA THR A 171 12.46 -11.90 6.86
C THR A 171 13.49 -11.08 7.65
N MET A 172 14.06 -11.64 8.72
CA MET A 172 15.13 -11.00 9.50
C MET A 172 16.36 -10.65 8.65
N LYS A 173 16.77 -11.55 7.75
CA LYS A 173 17.94 -11.32 6.86
C LYS A 173 17.72 -10.16 5.89
N VAL A 174 16.48 -9.91 5.49
CA VAL A 174 16.11 -8.88 4.51
C VAL A 174 15.88 -7.53 5.16
N HIS A 175 15.16 -7.52 6.30
CA HIS A 175 14.66 -6.29 6.91
C HIS A 175 15.42 -5.93 8.20
N GLY A 176 15.84 -6.93 8.99
CA GLY A 176 16.39 -6.70 10.30
C GLY A 176 15.39 -6.07 11.30
N THR A 177 15.89 -5.71 12.47
CA THR A 177 15.14 -4.95 13.48
C THR A 177 15.95 -3.74 13.91
N CYS A 178 15.28 -2.65 14.26
CA CYS A 178 15.95 -1.52 14.89
C CYS A 178 16.37 -1.88 16.33
N SER A 179 17.53 -1.38 16.77
CA SER A 179 18.00 -1.60 18.12
C SER A 179 17.26 -0.73 19.14
N LEU A 180 17.36 -1.07 20.42
CA LEU A 180 16.79 -0.24 21.48
C LEU A 180 17.41 1.16 21.51
N GLU A 181 18.71 1.25 21.27
CA GLU A 181 19.45 2.51 21.20
C GLU A 181 18.89 3.42 20.11
N TYR A 182 18.56 2.87 18.95
CA TYR A 182 17.92 3.64 17.87
C TYR A 182 16.62 4.30 18.32
N TYR A 183 15.74 3.56 19.00
CA TYR A 183 14.49 4.11 19.51
C TYR A 183 14.69 5.16 20.60
N GLN A 184 15.65 4.93 21.50
CA GLN A 184 15.99 5.89 22.55
C GLN A 184 16.56 7.19 22.00
N GLU A 185 17.46 7.11 21.00
CA GLU A 185 18.02 8.28 20.35
C GLU A 185 16.98 9.04 19.55
N ALA A 186 16.13 8.33 18.79
CA ALA A 186 15.03 8.95 18.05
C ALA A 186 14.03 9.67 18.97
N ALA A 187 13.64 9.04 20.08
CA ALA A 187 12.75 9.64 21.05
C ALA A 187 13.37 10.90 21.71
N ARG A 188 14.66 10.84 22.09
CA ARG A 188 15.38 11.97 22.63
C ARG A 188 15.47 13.11 21.60
N HIS A 189 15.83 12.81 20.37
CA HIS A 189 15.94 13.80 19.31
C HIS A 189 14.61 14.53 19.06
N ILE A 190 13.49 13.81 19.08
CA ILE A 190 12.16 14.43 18.93
C ILE A 190 11.82 15.28 20.15
N ALA A 191 12.09 14.79 21.37
CA ALA A 191 11.81 15.52 22.59
C ALA A 191 12.62 16.83 22.68
N ASP A 192 13.89 16.81 22.25
CA ASP A 192 14.76 18.00 22.24
C ASP A 192 14.30 19.08 21.26
N GLN A 193 13.58 18.71 20.21
CA GLN A 193 13.05 19.65 19.20
C GLN A 193 11.60 20.07 19.49
N ALA A 194 10.93 19.43 20.40
CA ALA A 194 9.54 19.68 20.72
C ALA A 194 9.40 20.98 21.56
N GLN A 195 8.38 21.78 21.27
CA GLN A 195 8.06 22.98 22.06
C GLN A 195 7.44 22.65 23.42
N THR A 196 6.78 21.51 23.52
CA THR A 196 6.18 20.95 24.72
C THR A 196 6.60 19.50 24.87
N PRO A 197 6.71 18.94 26.08
CA PRO A 197 7.06 17.54 26.26
C PRO A 197 6.13 16.61 25.47
N PRO A 198 6.67 15.75 24.59
CA PRO A 198 5.82 14.86 23.80
C PRO A 198 5.39 13.64 24.63
N THR A 199 4.18 13.15 24.34
CA THR A 199 3.67 11.87 24.82
C THR A 199 3.90 10.81 23.75
N PHE A 200 4.66 9.75 24.07
CA PHE A 200 4.96 8.67 23.13
C PHE A 200 3.92 7.56 23.24
N PHE A 201 3.24 7.28 22.13
CA PHE A 201 2.33 6.15 21.96
C PHE A 201 3.07 5.02 21.25
N VAL A 202 3.30 3.92 21.97
CA VAL A 202 4.07 2.78 21.48
C VAL A 202 3.14 1.75 20.86
N PHE A 203 3.41 1.38 19.62
CA PHE A 203 2.71 0.34 18.90
C PHE A 203 3.68 -0.78 18.55
N SER A 204 3.30 -2.03 18.80
CA SER A 204 4.10 -3.20 18.49
C SER A 204 3.20 -4.36 18.04
N ASP A 205 3.75 -5.25 17.22
CA ASP A 205 3.19 -6.54 16.86
C ASP A 205 3.72 -7.69 17.74
N ASP A 206 4.56 -7.36 18.74
CA ASP A 206 5.15 -8.25 19.72
C ASP A 206 5.19 -7.50 21.06
N PRO A 207 4.08 -7.55 21.85
CA PRO A 207 3.94 -6.81 23.11
C PRO A 207 4.81 -7.35 24.24
#